data_608d35573ed2c7f1d1854441660a045c
#
_entry.id   608d35573ed2c7f1d1854441660a045c
#
_cell.length_a   1.000
_cell.length_b   1.000
_cell.length_c   1.000
_cell.angle_alpha   90.00
_cell.angle_beta   90.00
_cell.angle_gamma   90.00
#
_symmetry.space_group_name_H-M   'P 1'
#
loop_
_entity.id
_entity.type
_entity.pdbx_description
1 polymer ?
#
loop_
_entity_poly.entity_id
_entity_poly.type
_entity_poly.pdbx_seq_one_letter_code
_entity_poly.pdbx_strand_id
1 'polypeptide(L)'
;LADYFPYLRTRLFKIWQYYYCQIYFKNHNITLNKAYYMDLVINWHITEACNYKCFYCFAKWQQKDQREILHSKQNIQQLMQEISLLPSILNTKSGCSFTGVRLNLVGGETFLYKHQILDIIKAAKKYHFKLSAITNGSLLNDELIKIIANEFSMIGFSIDSTHSESNLRIGRAIKNIPIETDKIYAHIQKLRTINPKIDIKINSVINQFNKDEDLNDFIRKLSPSKWKVFKMLPVITNDYSINDSEFYDFLERHSDLKDIISSENNDEMTHSYLMIDPLGRFFQNSSASCGYDYSSEILISGISSALDEIKFDISKFIKRSKLIPNIELSTFDPATLA
;
A
#
# COMPACT_ATOMS: atom_id res chain seq x y z
N LEU A 1 -7.41 -8.50 35.31
CA LEU A 1 -8.00 -7.14 35.19
C LEU A 1 -6.95 -6.03 35.37
N ALA A 2 -5.83 -6.28 36.08
CA ALA A 2 -4.77 -5.28 36.32
C ALA A 2 -3.92 -4.96 35.07
N ASP A 3 -3.81 -5.89 34.12
CA ASP A 3 -2.95 -5.74 32.93
C ASP A 3 -3.61 -4.99 31.76
N TYR A 4 -4.90 -4.68 31.85
CA TYR A 4 -5.65 -3.93 30.83
C TYR A 4 -5.64 -2.40 31.06
N PHE A 5 -5.25 -1.94 32.22
CA PHE A 5 -5.32 -0.53 32.60
C PHE A 5 -4.31 0.40 31.90
N PRO A 6 -3.06 -0.01 31.59
CA PRO A 6 -2.12 0.88 30.94
C PRO A 6 -2.51 1.24 29.50
N TYR A 7 -3.10 0.29 28.76
CA TYR A 7 -3.50 0.47 27.37
C TYR A 7 -4.71 1.40 27.21
N LEU A 8 -5.68 1.26 28.11
CA LEU A 8 -6.85 2.15 28.17
C LEU A 8 -6.46 3.58 28.58
N ARG A 9 -5.54 3.73 29.54
CA ARG A 9 -5.06 5.03 30.00
C ARG A 9 -4.34 5.83 28.90
N THR A 10 -3.52 5.15 28.09
CA THR A 10 -2.81 5.78 26.96
C THR A 10 -3.79 6.19 25.85
N ARG A 11 -4.83 5.41 25.62
CA ARG A 11 -5.84 5.68 24.59
C ARG A 11 -6.76 6.82 25.02
N LEU A 12 -7.21 6.83 26.28
CA LEU A 12 -8.02 7.91 26.85
C LEU A 12 -7.25 9.21 26.98
N PHE A 13 -5.96 9.15 27.34
CA PHE A 13 -5.09 10.34 27.40
C PHE A 13 -4.89 10.98 26.01
N LYS A 14 -4.69 10.17 24.96
CA LYS A 14 -4.62 10.67 23.57
C LYS A 14 -5.94 11.28 23.10
N ILE A 15 -7.07 10.67 23.46
CA ILE A 15 -8.40 11.18 23.16
C ILE A 15 -8.63 12.50 23.90
N TRP A 16 -8.28 12.58 25.18
CA TRP A 16 -8.39 13.79 25.99
C TRP A 16 -7.50 14.93 25.46
N GLN A 17 -6.26 14.63 25.09
CA GLN A 17 -5.34 15.59 24.50
C GLN A 17 -5.86 16.13 23.14
N TYR A 18 -6.48 15.27 22.35
CA TYR A 18 -7.15 15.65 21.10
C TYR A 18 -8.31 16.64 21.35
N TYR A 19 -9.20 16.34 22.29
CA TYR A 19 -10.33 17.21 22.61
C TYR A 19 -9.90 18.52 23.27
N TYR A 20 -8.89 18.50 24.15
CA TYR A 20 -8.35 19.69 24.76
C TYR A 20 -7.73 20.64 23.73
N CYS A 21 -6.97 20.11 22.78
CA CYS A 21 -6.48 20.89 21.66
C CYS A 21 -7.62 21.48 20.81
N GLN A 22 -8.65 20.70 20.49
CA GLN A 22 -9.81 21.18 19.72
C GLN A 22 -10.51 22.37 20.40
N ILE A 23 -10.75 22.27 21.69
CA ILE A 23 -11.40 23.34 22.48
C ILE A 23 -10.51 24.59 22.60
N TYR A 24 -9.23 24.41 22.86
CA TYR A 24 -8.27 25.50 22.95
C TYR A 24 -8.19 26.30 21.64
N PHE A 25 -8.08 25.63 20.52
CA PHE A 25 -7.96 26.26 19.20
C PHE A 25 -9.26 26.89 18.70
N LYS A 26 -10.42 26.29 19.02
CA LYS A 26 -11.74 26.88 18.69
C LYS A 26 -11.95 28.21 19.41
N ASN A 27 -11.49 28.34 20.67
CA ASN A 27 -11.60 29.55 21.47
C ASN A 27 -10.64 30.65 21.02
N HIS A 28 -9.62 30.34 20.22
CA HIS A 28 -8.60 31.31 19.77
C HIS A 28 -8.66 31.64 18.28
N ASN A 29 -9.75 31.23 17.57
CA ASN A 29 -9.94 31.42 16.10
C ASN A 29 -8.76 30.89 15.25
N ILE A 30 -8.04 29.90 15.75
CA ILE A 30 -6.96 29.23 15.00
C ILE A 30 -7.58 28.16 14.16
N THR A 31 -7.46 28.28 12.82
CA THR A 31 -7.92 27.23 11.88
C THR A 31 -7.12 25.96 12.14
N LEU A 32 -7.76 24.97 12.77
CA LEU A 32 -7.16 23.66 12.99
C LEU A 32 -6.97 22.98 11.64
N ASN A 33 -5.73 22.88 11.19
CA ASN A 33 -5.39 21.81 10.26
C ASN A 33 -5.69 20.50 11.00
N LYS A 34 -6.68 19.72 10.49
CA LYS A 34 -7.09 18.44 11.09
C LYS A 34 -5.86 17.58 11.34
N ALA A 35 -5.50 17.35 12.61
CA ALA A 35 -4.41 16.44 12.95
C ALA A 35 -4.86 15.01 12.65
N TYR A 36 -4.28 14.40 11.63
CA TYR A 36 -4.52 13.01 11.26
C TYR A 36 -3.50 12.12 11.98
N TYR A 37 -3.95 11.40 13.00
CA TYR A 37 -3.12 10.37 13.67
C TYR A 37 -3.11 9.10 12.82
N MET A 38 -2.13 8.95 11.94
CA MET A 38 -2.06 7.85 11.00
C MET A 38 -0.63 7.38 10.75
N ASP A 39 -0.51 6.12 10.34
CA ASP A 39 0.76 5.64 9.85
C ASP A 39 1.04 6.22 8.44
N LEU A 40 2.24 6.72 8.24
CA LEU A 40 2.73 7.09 6.92
C LEU A 40 2.96 5.80 6.11
N VAL A 41 2.25 5.66 5.00
CA VAL A 41 2.41 4.48 4.13
C VAL A 41 3.48 4.75 3.09
N ILE A 42 4.53 3.92 3.09
CA ILE A 42 5.64 3.98 2.13
C ILE A 42 5.68 2.68 1.36
N ASN A 43 5.63 2.76 0.03
CA ASN A 43 5.77 1.62 -0.85
C ASN A 43 7.24 1.47 -1.25
N TRP A 44 7.93 0.47 -0.73
CA TRP A 44 9.27 0.15 -1.17
C TRP A 44 9.22 -0.98 -2.19
N HIS A 45 9.57 -0.66 -3.44
CA HIS A 45 9.77 -1.63 -4.51
C HIS A 45 11.14 -2.27 -4.31
N ILE A 46 11.16 -3.38 -3.59
CA ILE A 46 12.40 -3.99 -3.12
C ILE A 46 13.26 -4.59 -4.22
N THR A 47 12.65 -4.96 -5.34
CA THR A 47 13.31 -5.57 -6.51
C THR A 47 12.49 -5.34 -7.78
N GLU A 48 13.16 -5.30 -8.92
CA GLU A 48 12.53 -5.35 -10.24
C GLU A 48 12.22 -6.78 -10.69
N ALA A 49 12.90 -7.76 -10.12
CA ALA A 49 12.77 -9.15 -10.51
C ALA A 49 11.38 -9.71 -10.18
N CYS A 50 10.77 -10.37 -11.16
CA CYS A 50 9.47 -11.03 -11.03
C CYS A 50 9.46 -12.34 -11.81
N ASN A 51 8.75 -13.32 -11.30
CA ASN A 51 8.52 -14.59 -11.97
C ASN A 51 7.33 -14.55 -12.94
N TYR A 52 6.55 -13.44 -12.97
CA TYR A 52 5.52 -13.13 -13.96
C TYR A 52 6.02 -12.12 -15.00
N LYS A 53 5.31 -12.02 -16.15
CA LYS A 53 5.65 -11.10 -17.24
C LYS A 53 4.42 -10.31 -17.69
N CYS A 54 3.69 -9.72 -16.73
CA CYS A 54 2.50 -8.92 -17.05
C CYS A 54 2.88 -7.78 -18.02
N PHE A 55 2.15 -7.65 -19.14
CA PHE A 55 2.50 -6.71 -20.21
C PHE A 55 2.40 -5.25 -19.77
N TYR A 56 1.47 -4.92 -18.87
CA TYR A 56 1.25 -3.58 -18.33
C TYR A 56 2.15 -3.25 -17.13
N CYS A 57 3.03 -4.18 -16.71
CA CYS A 57 3.76 -4.03 -15.46
C CYS A 57 4.67 -2.81 -15.46
N PHE A 58 4.35 -1.83 -14.61
CA PHE A 58 5.12 -0.60 -14.45
C PHE A 58 6.42 -0.78 -13.65
N ALA A 59 6.61 -1.91 -12.96
CA ALA A 59 7.79 -2.22 -12.17
C ALA A 59 8.98 -2.62 -13.06
N LYS A 60 9.36 -1.76 -14.01
CA LYS A 60 10.48 -1.95 -14.92
C LYS A 60 11.29 -0.66 -14.99
N TRP A 61 12.35 -0.58 -14.18
CA TRP A 61 13.20 0.60 -14.11
C TRP A 61 14.43 0.53 -15.04
N GLN A 62 14.62 -0.58 -15.78
CA GLN A 62 15.65 -0.80 -16.81
C GLN A 62 17.09 -0.54 -16.36
N GLN A 63 17.41 -0.75 -15.10
CA GLN A 63 18.73 -0.47 -14.56
C GLN A 63 19.57 -1.75 -14.50
N LYS A 64 20.25 -2.04 -15.60
CA LYS A 64 20.92 -3.33 -15.81
C LYS A 64 22.16 -3.56 -14.94
N ASP A 65 22.79 -2.49 -14.42
CA ASP A 65 24.14 -2.57 -13.85
C ASP A 65 24.24 -2.09 -12.39
N GLN A 66 23.14 -1.72 -11.74
CA GLN A 66 23.16 -1.23 -10.37
C GLN A 66 22.60 -2.28 -9.40
N ARG A 67 23.27 -2.42 -8.26
CA ARG A 67 22.88 -3.40 -7.26
C ARG A 67 21.74 -2.89 -6.41
N GLU A 68 20.61 -3.60 -6.42
CA GLU A 68 19.45 -3.31 -5.58
C GLU A 68 19.81 -3.32 -4.08
N ILE A 69 19.24 -2.41 -3.30
CA ILE A 69 19.46 -2.28 -1.84
C ILE A 69 19.21 -3.61 -1.11
N LEU A 70 18.24 -4.36 -1.55
CA LEU A 70 17.83 -5.61 -0.91
C LEU A 70 18.98 -6.65 -0.82
N HIS A 71 20.02 -6.54 -1.65
CA HIS A 71 21.17 -7.44 -1.62
C HIS A 71 22.25 -7.07 -0.60
N SER A 72 22.08 -5.96 0.12
CA SER A 72 22.98 -5.50 1.17
C SER A 72 22.25 -5.30 2.49
N LYS A 73 22.56 -6.15 3.47
CA LYS A 73 21.98 -6.03 4.82
C LYS A 73 22.28 -4.68 5.48
N GLN A 74 23.48 -4.11 5.22
CA GLN A 74 23.84 -2.79 5.71
C GLN A 74 22.97 -1.71 5.07
N ASN A 75 22.79 -1.73 3.75
CA ASN A 75 21.96 -0.76 3.04
C ASN A 75 20.49 -0.87 3.46
N ILE A 76 19.97 -2.09 3.70
CA ILE A 76 18.62 -2.28 4.26
C ILE A 76 18.50 -1.56 5.61
N GLN A 77 19.48 -1.74 6.52
CA GLN A 77 19.45 -1.10 7.83
C GLN A 77 19.50 0.42 7.74
N GLN A 78 20.36 0.96 6.87
CA GLN A 78 20.47 2.40 6.64
C GLN A 78 19.18 2.97 6.04
N LEU A 79 18.58 2.29 5.05
CA LEU A 79 17.30 2.73 4.48
C LEU A 79 16.18 2.75 5.53
N MET A 80 16.10 1.74 6.42
CA MET A 80 15.11 1.76 7.50
C MET A 80 15.34 2.92 8.46
N GLN A 81 16.59 3.25 8.76
CA GLN A 81 16.93 4.42 9.57
C GLN A 81 16.46 5.71 8.90
N GLU A 82 16.76 5.92 7.64
CA GLU A 82 16.32 7.08 6.88
C GLU A 82 14.78 7.18 6.85
N ILE A 83 14.10 6.08 6.51
CA ILE A 83 12.62 6.03 6.49
C ILE A 83 12.02 6.40 7.85
N SER A 84 12.66 6.07 8.97
CA SER A 84 12.16 6.38 10.31
C SER A 84 12.06 7.89 10.59
N LEU A 85 12.76 8.73 9.84
CA LEU A 85 12.74 10.20 9.97
C LEU A 85 11.55 10.83 9.22
N LEU A 86 10.97 10.16 8.23
CA LEU A 86 9.92 10.73 7.37
C LEU A 86 8.69 11.25 8.13
N PRO A 87 8.13 10.56 9.13
CA PRO A 87 7.00 11.08 9.87
C PRO A 87 7.27 12.47 10.47
N SER A 88 8.44 12.65 11.11
CA SER A 88 8.83 13.94 11.70
C SER A 88 9.02 15.02 10.64
N ILE A 89 9.71 14.71 9.55
CA ILE A 89 9.95 15.64 8.43
C ILE A 89 8.63 16.12 7.84
N LEU A 90 7.72 15.20 7.52
CA LEU A 90 6.42 15.55 6.93
C LEU A 90 5.50 16.27 7.92
N ASN A 91 5.51 15.90 9.19
CA ASN A 91 4.74 16.60 10.22
C ASN A 91 5.18 18.06 10.33
N THR A 92 6.50 18.32 10.28
CA THR A 92 7.05 19.68 10.31
C THR A 92 6.69 20.47 9.05
N LYS A 93 6.80 19.84 7.86
CA LYS A 93 6.56 20.52 6.59
C LYS A 93 5.08 20.78 6.28
N SER A 94 4.17 19.96 6.76
CA SER A 94 2.77 19.95 6.32
C SER A 94 1.73 20.12 7.43
N GLY A 95 2.16 20.19 8.68
CA GLY A 95 1.25 20.26 9.84
C GLY A 95 0.42 18.99 10.06
N CYS A 96 0.81 17.85 9.44
CA CYS A 96 0.22 16.55 9.69
C CYS A 96 0.66 15.96 11.03
N SER A 97 0.04 14.86 11.43
CA SER A 97 0.38 14.13 12.67
C SER A 97 0.54 12.64 12.36
N PHE A 98 1.54 12.29 11.53
CA PHE A 98 1.94 10.90 11.35
C PHE A 98 2.56 10.37 12.64
N THR A 99 2.08 9.21 13.12
CA THR A 99 2.50 8.60 14.38
C THR A 99 3.38 7.38 14.21
N GLY A 100 3.55 6.90 12.99
CA GLY A 100 4.37 5.74 12.66
C GLY A 100 4.50 5.54 11.17
N VAL A 101 5.16 4.45 10.80
CA VAL A 101 5.34 4.04 9.41
C VAL A 101 4.69 2.68 9.18
N ARG A 102 3.94 2.55 8.09
CA ARG A 102 3.60 1.27 7.50
C ARG A 102 4.39 1.09 6.21
N LEU A 103 5.42 0.25 6.28
CA LEU A 103 6.25 -0.11 5.15
C LEU A 103 5.53 -1.19 4.34
N ASN A 104 5.16 -0.85 3.11
CA ASN A 104 4.52 -1.76 2.18
C ASN A 104 5.56 -2.29 1.20
N LEU A 105 5.91 -3.55 1.34
CA LEU A 105 6.87 -4.22 0.46
C LEU A 105 6.17 -4.60 -0.84
N VAL A 106 6.69 -4.07 -1.92
CA VAL A 106 6.20 -4.26 -3.28
C VAL A 106 7.40 -4.44 -4.23
N GLY A 107 7.19 -4.45 -5.53
CA GLY A 107 8.27 -4.54 -6.51
C GLY A 107 7.87 -5.42 -7.68
N GLY A 108 8.79 -6.25 -8.19
CA GLY A 108 8.47 -7.33 -9.09
C GLY A 108 7.62 -8.39 -8.36
N GLU A 109 8.25 -9.43 -7.81
CA GLU A 109 7.58 -10.31 -6.86
C GLU A 109 8.26 -10.23 -5.50
N THR A 110 7.50 -9.76 -4.51
CA THR A 110 8.01 -9.45 -3.17
C THR A 110 8.70 -10.64 -2.49
N PHE A 111 8.17 -11.84 -2.65
CA PHE A 111 8.70 -13.02 -1.96
C PHE A 111 9.70 -13.85 -2.79
N LEU A 112 10.23 -13.27 -3.87
CA LEU A 112 11.23 -13.94 -4.71
C LEU A 112 12.54 -14.22 -3.94
N TYR A 113 12.92 -13.31 -3.04
CA TYR A 113 14.17 -13.36 -2.27
C TYR A 113 13.89 -13.52 -0.77
N LYS A 114 13.51 -14.73 -0.37
CA LYS A 114 13.06 -15.04 1.00
C LYS A 114 14.04 -14.60 2.09
N HIS A 115 15.35 -14.86 1.91
CA HIS A 115 16.36 -14.52 2.94
C HIS A 115 16.43 -13.00 3.16
N GLN A 116 16.36 -12.23 2.08
CA GLN A 116 16.39 -10.78 2.12
C GLN A 116 15.14 -10.20 2.80
N ILE A 117 13.96 -10.84 2.59
CA ILE A 117 12.75 -10.47 3.32
C ILE A 117 12.91 -10.60 4.82
N LEU A 118 13.58 -11.64 5.31
CA LEU A 118 13.86 -11.79 6.75
C LEU A 118 14.78 -10.68 7.29
N ASP A 119 15.78 -10.25 6.50
CA ASP A 119 16.64 -9.12 6.87
C ASP A 119 15.85 -7.80 6.91
N ILE A 120 14.95 -7.58 5.95
CA ILE A 120 14.04 -6.41 5.93
C ILE A 120 13.13 -6.42 7.15
N ILE A 121 12.47 -7.55 7.47
CA ILE A 121 11.60 -7.69 8.65
C ILE A 121 12.38 -7.34 9.92
N LYS A 122 13.58 -7.91 10.07
CA LYS A 122 14.44 -7.65 11.24
C LYS A 122 14.84 -6.18 11.36
N ALA A 123 15.17 -5.53 10.25
CA ALA A 123 15.55 -4.13 10.25
C ALA A 123 14.34 -3.21 10.55
N ALA A 124 13.18 -3.47 9.94
CA ALA A 124 11.95 -2.69 10.16
C ALA A 124 11.45 -2.76 11.60
N LYS A 125 11.58 -3.92 12.26
CA LYS A 125 11.22 -4.10 13.68
C LYS A 125 11.97 -3.18 14.62
N LYS A 126 13.23 -2.84 14.33
CA LYS A 126 14.02 -1.91 15.17
C LYS A 126 13.39 -0.52 15.25
N TYR A 127 12.63 -0.12 14.23
CA TYR A 127 11.96 1.18 14.14
C TYR A 127 10.44 1.07 14.34
N HIS A 128 9.96 -0.09 14.82
CA HIS A 128 8.54 -0.35 15.08
C HIS A 128 7.63 -0.13 13.85
N PHE A 129 8.14 -0.38 12.64
CA PHE A 129 7.35 -0.29 11.43
C PHE A 129 6.31 -1.39 11.38
N LYS A 130 5.07 -1.04 11.00
CA LYS A 130 4.09 -2.01 10.56
C LYS A 130 4.46 -2.48 9.16
N LEU A 131 4.40 -3.78 8.93
CA LEU A 131 4.69 -4.35 7.62
C LEU A 131 3.42 -4.72 6.88
N SER A 132 3.41 -4.45 5.59
CA SER A 132 2.46 -4.97 4.62
C SER A 132 3.19 -5.37 3.35
N ALA A 133 2.59 -6.23 2.53
CA ALA A 133 3.20 -6.63 1.27
C ALA A 133 2.15 -6.86 0.19
N ILE A 134 2.56 -6.76 -1.08
CA ILE A 134 1.78 -7.16 -2.24
C ILE A 134 2.52 -8.29 -2.95
N THR A 135 1.81 -9.33 -3.33
CA THR A 135 2.36 -10.51 -4.00
C THR A 135 1.43 -11.02 -5.10
N ASN A 136 1.99 -11.70 -6.08
CA ASN A 136 1.20 -12.48 -7.04
C ASN A 136 0.75 -13.84 -6.45
N GLY A 137 1.23 -14.20 -5.26
CA GLY A 137 0.84 -15.39 -4.51
C GLY A 137 1.47 -16.71 -4.98
N SER A 138 2.17 -16.72 -6.11
CA SER A 138 2.65 -17.97 -6.74
C SER A 138 3.78 -18.66 -5.97
N LEU A 139 4.54 -17.92 -5.16
CA LEU A 139 5.69 -18.44 -4.39
C LEU A 139 5.33 -18.80 -2.94
N LEU A 140 4.08 -18.57 -2.53
CA LEU A 140 3.67 -18.86 -1.16
C LEU A 140 3.69 -20.36 -0.87
N ASN A 141 4.32 -20.70 0.23
CA ASN A 141 4.34 -22.02 0.84
C ASN A 141 4.06 -21.90 2.34
N ASP A 142 3.95 -23.02 3.06
CA ASP A 142 3.56 -23.01 4.47
C ASP A 142 4.56 -22.22 5.35
N GLU A 143 5.83 -22.17 5.00
CA GLU A 143 6.84 -21.40 5.72
C GLU A 143 6.66 -19.89 5.51
N LEU A 144 6.50 -19.43 4.27
CA LEU A 144 6.22 -18.02 3.96
C LEU A 144 4.88 -17.57 4.54
N ILE A 145 3.85 -18.42 4.49
CA ILE A 145 2.55 -18.14 5.09
C ILE A 145 2.69 -17.90 6.60
N LYS A 146 3.47 -18.71 7.32
CA LYS A 146 3.74 -18.50 8.76
C LYS A 146 4.49 -17.18 9.01
N ILE A 147 5.49 -16.86 8.20
CA ILE A 147 6.24 -15.59 8.31
C ILE A 147 5.28 -14.42 8.08
N ILE A 148 4.49 -14.45 7.00
CA ILE A 148 3.54 -13.38 6.68
C ILE A 148 2.51 -13.21 7.80
N ALA A 149 1.90 -14.28 8.26
CA ALA A 149 0.88 -14.22 9.30
C ALA A 149 1.39 -13.63 10.63
N ASN A 150 2.66 -13.87 10.98
CA ASN A 150 3.24 -13.40 12.24
C ASN A 150 3.85 -11.99 12.14
N GLU A 151 4.34 -11.60 10.96
CA GLU A 151 5.14 -10.39 10.82
C GLU A 151 4.43 -9.24 10.11
N PHE A 152 3.37 -9.54 9.34
CA PHE A 152 2.69 -8.54 8.53
C PHE A 152 1.29 -8.26 9.08
N SER A 153 0.90 -7.00 9.08
CA SER A 153 -0.46 -6.57 9.43
C SER A 153 -1.45 -6.71 8.28
N MET A 154 -0.93 -6.69 7.04
CA MET A 154 -1.73 -6.77 5.81
C MET A 154 -0.97 -7.50 4.72
N ILE A 155 -1.66 -8.30 3.93
CA ILE A 155 -1.15 -8.88 2.69
C ILE A 155 -2.13 -8.60 1.55
N GLY A 156 -1.61 -8.10 0.43
CA GLY A 156 -2.37 -7.88 -0.81
C GLY A 156 -2.02 -8.93 -1.84
N PHE A 157 -3.05 -9.49 -2.48
CA PHE A 157 -2.89 -10.38 -3.61
C PHE A 157 -3.22 -9.63 -4.91
N SER A 158 -2.35 -9.77 -5.90
CA SER A 158 -2.57 -9.22 -7.22
C SER A 158 -3.32 -10.25 -8.08
N ILE A 159 -4.61 -10.01 -8.32
CA ILE A 159 -5.50 -10.91 -9.06
C ILE A 159 -6.29 -10.08 -10.06
N ASP A 160 -6.07 -10.31 -11.36
CA ASP A 160 -6.75 -9.56 -12.41
C ASP A 160 -7.92 -10.32 -13.01
N SER A 161 -7.88 -11.65 -12.96
CA SER A 161 -8.85 -12.52 -13.60
C SER A 161 -8.96 -13.86 -12.87
N THR A 162 -10.12 -14.49 -12.96
CA THR A 162 -10.35 -15.88 -12.54
C THR A 162 -10.18 -16.87 -13.72
N HIS A 163 -10.05 -16.37 -14.95
CA HIS A 163 -9.92 -17.20 -16.14
C HIS A 163 -8.45 -17.40 -16.50
N SER A 164 -8.07 -18.66 -16.71
CA SER A 164 -6.70 -19.03 -17.08
C SER A 164 -6.25 -18.38 -18.39
N GLU A 165 -7.13 -18.28 -19.38
CA GLU A 165 -6.83 -17.66 -20.67
C GLU A 165 -6.51 -16.17 -20.52
N SER A 166 -7.34 -15.42 -19.81
CA SER A 166 -7.09 -14.01 -19.53
C SER A 166 -5.78 -13.80 -18.79
N ASN A 167 -5.50 -14.62 -17.76
CA ASN A 167 -4.24 -14.56 -17.03
C ASN A 167 -3.02 -14.86 -17.92
N LEU A 168 -3.12 -15.79 -18.86
CA LEU A 168 -2.06 -16.08 -19.85
C LEU A 168 -1.83 -14.90 -20.78
N ARG A 169 -2.90 -14.29 -21.31
CA ARG A 169 -2.82 -13.11 -22.19
C ARG A 169 -2.24 -11.90 -21.46
N ILE A 170 -2.60 -11.71 -20.22
CA ILE A 170 -2.05 -10.65 -19.36
C ILE A 170 -0.57 -10.90 -19.02
N GLY A 171 -0.11 -12.16 -19.03
CA GLY A 171 1.22 -12.56 -18.61
C GLY A 171 1.33 -12.87 -17.10
N ARG A 172 0.19 -13.14 -16.44
CA ARG A 172 0.11 -13.61 -15.04
C ARG A 172 0.30 -15.11 -14.96
N ALA A 173 1.50 -15.56 -15.36
CA ALA A 173 1.82 -16.98 -15.44
C ALA A 173 3.32 -17.23 -15.24
N ILE A 174 3.67 -18.42 -14.75
CA ILE A 174 5.03 -18.96 -14.73
C ILE A 174 5.10 -20.02 -15.83
N LYS A 175 5.97 -19.84 -16.82
CA LYS A 175 6.13 -20.81 -17.93
C LYS A 175 4.78 -21.23 -18.55
N ASN A 176 3.90 -20.25 -18.80
CA ASN A 176 2.54 -20.46 -19.35
C ASN A 176 1.58 -21.23 -18.43
N ILE A 177 1.87 -21.33 -17.13
CA ILE A 177 0.97 -21.89 -16.12
C ILE A 177 0.50 -20.74 -15.22
N PRO A 178 -0.77 -20.29 -15.33
CA PRO A 178 -1.33 -19.28 -14.43
C PRO A 178 -1.53 -19.87 -13.04
N ILE A 179 -1.56 -19.01 -12.02
CA ILE A 179 -1.93 -19.48 -10.69
C ILE A 179 -3.42 -19.81 -10.65
N GLU A 180 -3.74 -20.92 -10.04
CA GLU A 180 -5.13 -21.33 -9.80
C GLU A 180 -5.74 -20.48 -8.68
N THR A 181 -6.94 -19.96 -8.87
CA THR A 181 -7.66 -19.13 -7.91
C THR A 181 -7.93 -19.86 -6.59
N ASP A 182 -8.19 -21.18 -6.64
CA ASP A 182 -8.38 -21.99 -5.44
C ASP A 182 -7.11 -22.10 -4.60
N LYS A 183 -5.93 -22.04 -5.20
CA LYS A 183 -4.67 -21.97 -4.48
C LYS A 183 -4.53 -20.66 -3.70
N ILE A 184 -4.93 -19.54 -4.30
CA ILE A 184 -4.98 -18.24 -3.60
C ILE A 184 -5.94 -18.30 -2.43
N TYR A 185 -7.15 -18.86 -2.64
CA TYR A 185 -8.12 -19.04 -1.56
C TYR A 185 -7.53 -19.86 -0.41
N ALA A 186 -6.90 -21.00 -0.72
CA ALA A 186 -6.27 -21.85 0.29
C ALA A 186 -5.16 -21.11 1.08
N HIS A 187 -4.34 -20.30 0.41
CA HIS A 187 -3.34 -19.46 1.07
C HIS A 187 -3.97 -18.44 2.03
N ILE A 188 -5.05 -17.77 1.61
CA ILE A 188 -5.77 -16.81 2.45
C ILE A 188 -6.38 -17.50 3.69
N GLN A 189 -6.97 -18.70 3.52
CA GLN A 189 -7.51 -19.45 4.64
C GLN A 189 -6.41 -19.85 5.65
N LYS A 190 -5.25 -20.33 5.17
CA LYS A 190 -4.10 -20.63 6.04
C LYS A 190 -3.60 -19.39 6.79
N LEU A 191 -3.50 -18.24 6.12
CA LEU A 191 -3.12 -16.98 6.76
C LEU A 191 -4.07 -16.61 7.88
N ARG A 192 -5.38 -16.68 7.64
CA ARG A 192 -6.42 -16.37 8.65
C ARG A 192 -6.46 -17.37 9.79
N THR A 193 -6.15 -18.63 9.54
CA THR A 193 -6.05 -19.66 10.60
C THR A 193 -4.93 -19.31 11.58
N ILE A 194 -3.79 -18.80 11.09
CA ILE A 194 -2.65 -18.44 11.94
C ILE A 194 -2.87 -17.07 12.59
N ASN A 195 -3.34 -16.10 11.81
CA ASN A 195 -3.61 -14.73 12.26
C ASN A 195 -5.00 -14.25 11.80
N PRO A 196 -6.05 -14.45 12.63
CA PRO A 196 -7.41 -14.00 12.27
C PRO A 196 -7.56 -12.48 12.08
N LYS A 197 -6.56 -11.70 12.51
CA LYS A 197 -6.57 -10.23 12.39
C LYS A 197 -5.80 -9.70 11.18
N ILE A 198 -5.23 -10.59 10.37
CA ILE A 198 -4.49 -10.15 9.18
C ILE A 198 -5.43 -9.54 8.15
N ASP A 199 -5.13 -8.34 7.70
CA ASP A 199 -5.90 -7.70 6.63
C ASP A 199 -5.55 -8.34 5.28
N ILE A 200 -6.57 -8.78 4.56
CA ILE A 200 -6.45 -9.28 3.19
C ILE A 200 -6.94 -8.22 2.22
N LYS A 201 -6.09 -7.87 1.27
CA LYS A 201 -6.40 -6.93 0.22
C LYS A 201 -6.28 -7.59 -1.15
N ILE A 202 -7.16 -7.24 -2.08
CA ILE A 202 -7.03 -7.65 -3.48
C ILE A 202 -6.71 -6.41 -4.32
N ASN A 203 -5.82 -6.57 -5.29
CA ASN A 203 -5.50 -5.58 -6.31
C ASN A 203 -5.80 -6.19 -7.69
N SER A 204 -6.57 -5.48 -8.50
CA SER A 204 -6.87 -5.89 -9.88
C SER A 204 -6.60 -4.74 -10.84
N VAL A 205 -5.88 -5.02 -11.92
CA VAL A 205 -5.64 -4.06 -13.01
C VAL A 205 -6.55 -4.43 -14.17
N ILE A 206 -7.45 -3.51 -14.52
CA ILE A 206 -8.46 -3.72 -15.57
C ILE A 206 -7.90 -3.26 -16.92
N ASN A 207 -7.99 -4.14 -17.89
CA ASN A 207 -7.46 -4.00 -19.25
C ASN A 207 -8.38 -4.71 -20.25
N GLN A 208 -8.08 -4.72 -21.54
CA GLN A 208 -8.92 -5.30 -22.57
C GLN A 208 -9.20 -6.82 -22.41
N PHE A 209 -8.40 -7.53 -21.61
CA PHE A 209 -8.56 -8.99 -21.47
C PHE A 209 -9.48 -9.41 -20.32
N ASN A 210 -9.77 -8.49 -19.38
CA ASN A 210 -10.59 -8.80 -18.20
C ASN A 210 -11.70 -7.77 -17.93
N LYS A 211 -11.84 -6.71 -18.73
CA LYS A 211 -12.84 -5.65 -18.53
C LYS A 211 -14.29 -6.15 -18.48
N ASP A 212 -14.57 -7.27 -19.15
CA ASP A 212 -15.93 -7.84 -19.25
C ASP A 212 -16.17 -8.99 -18.24
N GLU A 213 -15.17 -9.34 -17.42
CA GLU A 213 -15.29 -10.39 -16.42
C GLU A 213 -16.11 -9.98 -15.22
N ASP A 214 -16.79 -10.97 -14.62
CA ASP A 214 -17.47 -10.84 -13.32
C ASP A 214 -16.66 -11.56 -12.23
N LEU A 215 -16.15 -10.79 -11.28
CA LEU A 215 -15.37 -11.29 -10.15
C LEU A 215 -16.15 -11.32 -8.84
N ASN A 216 -17.45 -11.00 -8.86
CA ASN A 216 -18.27 -10.83 -7.66
C ASN A 216 -18.20 -12.04 -6.71
N ASP A 217 -18.50 -13.25 -7.20
CA ASP A 217 -18.53 -14.44 -6.37
C ASP A 217 -17.14 -14.81 -5.85
N PHE A 218 -16.12 -14.61 -6.67
CA PHE A 218 -14.75 -14.88 -6.24
C PHE A 218 -14.29 -13.90 -5.16
N ILE A 219 -14.56 -12.61 -5.31
CA ILE A 219 -14.20 -11.61 -4.30
C ILE A 219 -14.99 -11.83 -3.00
N ARG A 220 -16.30 -12.17 -3.08
CA ARG A 220 -17.09 -12.56 -1.90
C ARG A 220 -16.50 -13.77 -1.19
N LYS A 221 -16.11 -14.82 -1.95
CA LYS A 221 -15.44 -16.03 -1.41
C LYS A 221 -14.14 -15.69 -0.69
N LEU A 222 -13.32 -14.77 -1.22
CA LEU A 222 -12.07 -14.32 -0.58
C LEU A 222 -12.32 -13.43 0.63
N SER A 223 -13.43 -12.69 0.65
CA SER A 223 -13.82 -11.77 1.73
C SER A 223 -12.68 -10.81 2.14
N PRO A 224 -12.10 -10.02 1.20
CA PRO A 224 -11.03 -9.08 1.55
C PRO A 224 -11.57 -7.88 2.33
N SER A 225 -10.72 -7.25 3.13
CA SER A 225 -11.04 -5.97 3.77
C SER A 225 -11.07 -4.81 2.77
N LYS A 226 -10.40 -4.97 1.62
CA LYS A 226 -10.34 -3.96 0.55
C LYS A 226 -10.07 -4.61 -0.80
N TRP A 227 -10.80 -4.18 -1.82
CA TRP A 227 -10.51 -4.49 -3.20
C TRP A 227 -10.12 -3.21 -3.95
N LYS A 228 -8.85 -3.10 -4.34
CA LYS A 228 -8.37 -2.03 -5.19
C LYS A 228 -8.53 -2.41 -6.65
N VAL A 229 -9.26 -1.58 -7.38
CA VAL A 229 -9.48 -1.73 -8.81
C VAL A 229 -8.79 -0.57 -9.52
N PHE A 230 -7.78 -0.89 -10.32
CA PHE A 230 -6.99 0.08 -11.06
C PHE A 230 -7.36 0.04 -12.54
N LYS A 231 -7.60 1.18 -13.13
CA LYS A 231 -7.53 1.31 -14.58
C LYS A 231 -6.08 1.12 -15.00
N MET A 232 -5.81 0.31 -16.02
CA MET A 232 -4.45 0.11 -16.52
C MET A 232 -3.78 1.44 -16.85
N LEU A 233 -2.58 1.64 -16.29
CA LEU A 233 -1.75 2.81 -16.55
C LEU A 233 -0.95 2.62 -17.84
N PRO A 234 -0.97 3.56 -18.79
CA PRO A 234 -0.21 3.49 -20.03
C PRO A 234 1.27 3.91 -19.85
N VAL A 235 1.93 3.48 -18.76
CA VAL A 235 3.32 3.87 -18.44
C VAL A 235 4.33 3.16 -19.36
N ILE A 236 4.07 1.88 -19.67
CA ILE A 236 4.96 1.04 -20.48
C ILE A 236 4.43 0.87 -21.90
N THR A 237 3.13 0.65 -22.03
CA THR A 237 2.43 0.49 -23.31
C THR A 237 0.99 0.99 -23.20
N ASN A 238 0.47 1.48 -24.32
CA ASN A 238 -0.94 1.80 -24.47
C ASN A 238 -1.75 0.62 -25.04
N ASP A 239 -1.05 -0.44 -25.45
CA ASP A 239 -1.69 -1.63 -26.00
C ASP A 239 -2.59 -2.25 -24.93
N TYR A 240 -3.78 -2.63 -25.33
CA TYR A 240 -4.78 -3.25 -24.46
C TYR A 240 -5.27 -2.39 -23.28
N SER A 241 -5.03 -1.06 -23.32
CA SER A 241 -5.65 -0.13 -22.38
C SER A 241 -7.16 -0.05 -22.63
N ILE A 242 -7.90 0.41 -21.64
CA ILE A 242 -9.34 0.62 -21.70
C ILE A 242 -9.67 2.10 -21.54
N ASN A 243 -10.79 2.54 -22.09
CA ASN A 243 -11.29 3.88 -21.88
C ASN A 243 -12.03 4.01 -20.53
N ASP A 244 -12.50 5.22 -20.19
CA ASP A 244 -13.16 5.44 -18.90
C ASP A 244 -14.54 4.76 -18.85
N SER A 245 -15.31 4.73 -19.96
CA SER A 245 -16.59 4.05 -19.99
C SER A 245 -16.44 2.57 -19.70
N GLU A 246 -15.51 1.88 -20.37
CA GLU A 246 -15.23 0.46 -20.12
C GLU A 246 -14.80 0.19 -18.68
N PHE A 247 -14.05 1.12 -18.06
CA PHE A 247 -13.69 1.02 -16.66
C PHE A 247 -14.88 1.21 -15.72
N TYR A 248 -15.76 2.18 -16.01
CA TYR A 248 -16.99 2.39 -15.23
C TYR A 248 -17.97 1.23 -15.39
N ASP A 249 -18.10 0.64 -16.57
CA ASP A 249 -18.94 -0.55 -16.80
C ASP A 249 -18.45 -1.75 -15.94
N PHE A 250 -17.13 -1.89 -15.80
CA PHE A 250 -16.56 -2.89 -14.88
C PHE A 250 -16.94 -2.58 -13.42
N LEU A 251 -16.79 -1.34 -12.97
CA LEU A 251 -17.14 -0.94 -11.59
C LEU A 251 -18.63 -1.11 -11.30
N GLU A 252 -19.49 -0.75 -12.25
CA GLU A 252 -20.95 -0.89 -12.11
C GLU A 252 -21.37 -2.36 -11.99
N ARG A 253 -20.76 -3.26 -12.77
CA ARG A 253 -20.99 -4.72 -12.65
C ARG A 253 -20.66 -5.24 -11.25
N HIS A 254 -19.77 -4.56 -10.53
CA HIS A 254 -19.35 -4.93 -9.17
C HIS A 254 -19.90 -4.00 -8.09
N SER A 255 -20.97 -3.25 -8.38
CA SER A 255 -21.54 -2.24 -7.47
C SER A 255 -22.03 -2.79 -6.13
N ASP A 256 -22.40 -4.07 -6.07
CA ASP A 256 -22.71 -4.79 -4.82
C ASP A 256 -21.53 -4.87 -3.84
N LEU A 257 -20.31 -4.69 -4.32
CA LEU A 257 -19.08 -4.72 -3.52
C LEU A 257 -18.50 -3.31 -3.28
N LYS A 258 -19.27 -2.24 -3.55
CA LYS A 258 -18.84 -0.84 -3.45
C LYS A 258 -18.19 -0.47 -2.11
N ASP A 259 -18.63 -1.09 -1.01
CA ASP A 259 -18.13 -0.78 0.32
C ASP A 259 -16.66 -1.20 0.53
N ILE A 260 -16.19 -2.21 -0.20
CA ILE A 260 -14.82 -2.68 -0.18
C ILE A 260 -14.01 -2.24 -1.40
N ILE A 261 -14.67 -1.78 -2.47
CA ILE A 261 -14.00 -1.28 -3.68
C ILE A 261 -13.34 0.08 -3.41
N SER A 262 -12.11 0.20 -3.90
CA SER A 262 -11.40 1.48 -4.00
C SER A 262 -10.81 1.55 -5.40
N SER A 263 -11.53 2.22 -6.30
CA SER A 263 -11.04 2.51 -7.65
C SER A 263 -10.02 3.64 -7.61
N GLU A 264 -9.02 3.57 -8.46
CA GLU A 264 -8.03 4.64 -8.66
C GLU A 264 -7.76 4.77 -10.17
N ASN A 265 -7.88 5.99 -10.66
CA ASN A 265 -7.50 6.38 -12.01
C ASN A 265 -6.10 7.04 -12.00
N ASN A 266 -5.60 7.43 -13.17
CA ASN A 266 -4.26 8.00 -13.33
C ASN A 266 -4.07 9.29 -12.54
N ASP A 267 -5.06 10.19 -12.53
CA ASP A 267 -4.98 11.49 -11.84
C ASP A 267 -4.94 11.32 -10.33
N GLU A 268 -5.69 10.35 -9.79
CA GLU A 268 -5.71 10.05 -8.37
C GLU A 268 -4.40 9.40 -7.91
N MET A 269 -3.75 8.62 -8.78
CA MET A 269 -2.47 7.98 -8.48
C MET A 269 -1.28 8.95 -8.57
N THR A 270 -1.36 9.98 -9.41
CA THR A 270 -0.25 10.92 -9.65
C THR A 270 0.06 11.73 -8.40
N HIS A 271 1.33 11.69 -7.95
CA HIS A 271 1.89 12.37 -6.77
C HIS A 271 1.27 12.00 -5.42
N SER A 272 0.42 10.98 -5.36
CA SER A 272 -0.33 10.59 -4.15
C SER A 272 0.31 9.44 -3.35
N TYR A 273 1.42 8.90 -3.82
CA TYR A 273 2.16 7.81 -3.18
C TYR A 273 3.57 8.23 -2.80
N LEU A 274 4.07 7.75 -1.68
CA LEU A 274 5.50 7.71 -1.41
C LEU A 274 6.03 6.35 -1.87
N MET A 275 6.78 6.37 -2.95
CA MET A 275 7.33 5.17 -3.58
C MET A 275 8.85 5.25 -3.58
N ILE A 276 9.52 4.17 -3.17
CA ILE A 276 10.97 4.01 -3.20
C ILE A 276 11.27 2.86 -4.16
N ASP A 277 12.21 3.08 -5.08
CA ASP A 277 12.64 2.09 -6.06
C ASP A 277 13.69 1.11 -5.48
N PRO A 278 14.10 0.07 -6.21
CA PRO A 278 15.09 -0.90 -5.71
C PRO A 278 16.48 -0.32 -5.39
N LEU A 279 16.81 0.84 -5.95
CA LEU A 279 18.06 1.55 -5.69
C LEU A 279 17.98 2.52 -4.52
N GLY A 280 16.78 2.67 -3.92
CA GLY A 280 16.55 3.57 -2.80
C GLY A 280 16.37 5.03 -3.20
N ARG A 281 15.83 5.29 -4.39
CA ARG A 281 15.39 6.62 -4.81
C ARG A 281 13.89 6.75 -4.61
N PHE A 282 13.42 7.91 -4.23
CA PHE A 282 12.01 8.20 -4.44
C PHE A 282 11.71 8.25 -5.93
N PHE A 283 10.53 7.81 -6.32
CA PHE A 283 10.05 7.95 -7.68
C PHE A 283 8.56 8.25 -7.74
N GLN A 284 8.14 8.92 -8.80
CA GLN A 284 6.76 9.30 -9.09
C GLN A 284 6.48 9.06 -10.57
N ASN A 285 5.21 8.83 -10.92
CA ASN A 285 4.81 8.85 -12.31
C ASN A 285 5.13 10.24 -12.88
N SER A 286 5.88 10.27 -13.98
CA SER A 286 6.22 11.54 -14.63
C SER A 286 4.96 12.23 -15.15
N SER A 287 4.99 13.56 -15.16
CA SER A 287 3.99 14.37 -15.86
C SER A 287 4.12 14.28 -17.39
N ALA A 288 5.22 13.71 -17.90
CA ALA A 288 5.37 13.35 -19.30
C ALA A 288 4.49 12.13 -19.64
N SER A 289 4.29 11.88 -20.93
CA SER A 289 3.40 10.79 -21.39
C SER A 289 3.83 9.39 -21.00
N CYS A 290 5.09 9.20 -20.56
CA CYS A 290 5.63 7.94 -20.06
C CYS A 290 6.89 8.18 -19.18
N GLY A 291 7.22 7.20 -18.33
CA GLY A 291 8.41 7.19 -17.48
C GLY A 291 8.17 7.65 -16.05
N TYR A 292 9.27 7.89 -15.35
CA TYR A 292 9.27 8.26 -13.93
C TYR A 292 10.18 9.45 -13.69
N ASP A 293 9.79 10.29 -12.73
CA ASP A 293 10.66 11.28 -12.11
C ASP A 293 11.31 10.65 -10.88
N TYR A 294 12.64 10.75 -10.74
CA TYR A 294 13.41 10.16 -9.65
C TYR A 294 14.08 11.23 -8.81
N SER A 295 14.23 10.93 -7.52
CA SER A 295 15.17 11.67 -6.66
C SER A 295 16.59 11.12 -6.79
N SER A 296 17.52 11.78 -6.12
CA SER A 296 18.82 11.20 -5.75
C SER A 296 18.61 9.98 -4.83
N GLU A 297 19.63 9.11 -4.74
CA GLU A 297 19.61 7.96 -3.85
C GLU A 297 19.58 8.41 -2.38
N ILE A 298 18.59 7.92 -1.61
CA ILE A 298 18.37 8.27 -0.21
C ILE A 298 19.60 8.00 0.64
N LEU A 299 20.32 6.90 0.36
CA LEU A 299 21.53 6.54 1.11
C LEU A 299 22.73 7.45 0.84
N ILE A 300 22.68 8.29 -0.22
CA ILE A 300 23.72 9.24 -0.56
C ILE A 300 23.36 10.66 -0.11
N SER A 301 22.14 11.12 -0.44
CA SER A 301 21.71 12.50 -0.21
C SER A 301 20.99 12.72 1.12
N GLY A 302 20.58 11.63 1.80
CA GLY A 302 19.67 11.65 2.94
C GLY A 302 18.21 11.80 2.53
N ILE A 303 17.28 11.27 3.33
CA ILE A 303 15.88 11.18 2.97
C ILE A 303 15.17 12.54 2.84
N SER A 304 15.61 13.55 3.61
CA SER A 304 15.03 14.90 3.53
C SER A 304 15.33 15.54 2.20
N SER A 305 16.59 15.50 1.76
CA SER A 305 17.02 16.06 0.47
C SER A 305 16.35 15.34 -0.70
N ALA A 306 16.33 14.00 -0.67
CA ALA A 306 15.68 13.21 -1.70
C ALA A 306 14.16 13.48 -1.77
N LEU A 307 13.50 13.72 -0.63
CA LEU A 307 12.07 14.06 -0.59
C LEU A 307 11.78 15.40 -1.26
N ASP A 308 12.69 16.37 -1.15
CA ASP A 308 12.52 17.71 -1.74
C ASP A 308 12.68 17.71 -3.28
N GLU A 309 13.25 16.66 -3.84
CA GLU A 309 13.42 16.50 -5.28
C GLU A 309 12.18 15.91 -5.98
N ILE A 310 11.18 15.41 -5.24
CA ILE A 310 9.96 14.85 -5.81
C ILE A 310 8.73 15.71 -5.52
N LYS A 311 7.72 15.59 -6.38
CA LYS A 311 6.40 16.18 -6.13
C LYS A 311 5.57 15.19 -5.32
N PHE A 312 5.30 15.51 -4.04
CA PHE A 312 4.43 14.71 -3.20
C PHE A 312 3.25 15.55 -2.72
N ASP A 313 2.03 15.16 -3.14
CA ASP A 313 0.78 15.80 -2.73
C ASP A 313 0.21 15.11 -1.50
N ILE A 314 0.48 15.69 -0.35
CA ILE A 314 0.04 15.16 0.94
C ILE A 314 -1.49 15.15 1.09
N SER A 315 -2.19 16.10 0.44
CA SER A 315 -3.65 16.18 0.49
C SER A 315 -4.28 15.02 -0.29
N LYS A 316 -3.75 14.71 -1.48
CA LYS A 316 -4.13 13.50 -2.24
C LYS A 316 -3.80 12.22 -1.47
N PHE A 317 -2.63 12.16 -0.81
CA PHE A 317 -2.23 11.01 0.01
C PHE A 317 -3.22 10.76 1.15
N ILE A 318 -3.61 11.80 1.90
CA ILE A 318 -4.57 11.71 3.02
C ILE A 318 -5.95 11.29 2.50
N LYS A 319 -6.46 11.95 1.44
CA LYS A 319 -7.76 11.63 0.83
C LYS A 319 -7.84 10.17 0.38
N ARG A 320 -6.80 9.68 -0.29
CA ARG A 320 -6.72 8.29 -0.77
C ARG A 320 -6.69 7.27 0.38
N SER A 321 -6.10 7.64 1.49
CA SER A 321 -6.00 6.76 2.66
C SER A 321 -7.35 6.47 3.31
N LYS A 322 -8.43 7.19 2.95
CA LYS A 322 -9.79 7.11 3.54
C LYS A 322 -9.77 7.11 5.08
N LEU A 323 -8.79 7.76 5.66
CA LEU A 323 -8.59 7.84 7.10
C LEU A 323 -9.25 9.09 7.70
N ILE A 324 -10.32 9.58 7.05
CA ILE A 324 -11.26 10.45 7.74
C ILE A 324 -12.18 9.47 8.48
N PRO A 325 -12.12 9.37 9.82
CA PRO A 325 -13.26 8.84 10.52
C PRO A 325 -14.43 9.74 10.09
N ASN A 326 -15.50 9.19 9.52
CA ASN A 326 -16.80 9.81 9.58
C ASN A 326 -17.19 9.85 11.08
N ILE A 327 -16.57 10.75 11.82
CA ILE A 327 -17.16 11.27 13.05
C ILE A 327 -18.17 12.29 12.52
N GLU A 328 -19.33 11.80 12.15
CA GLU A 328 -20.53 12.60 12.21
C GLU A 328 -20.59 13.11 13.65
N LEU A 329 -20.21 14.36 13.86
CA LEU A 329 -20.51 15.14 15.06
C LEU A 329 -22.03 15.44 15.05
N SER A 330 -22.86 14.41 14.90
CA SER A 330 -24.28 14.48 15.19
C SER A 330 -24.45 14.00 16.64
N THR A 331 -24.83 14.96 17.48
CA THR A 331 -25.34 14.79 18.85
C THR A 331 -24.31 14.56 19.96
N PHE A 332 -23.45 15.55 20.19
CA PHE A 332 -22.98 15.76 21.57
C PHE A 332 -23.76 16.96 22.12
N ASP A 333 -24.75 16.68 22.93
CA ASP A 333 -25.49 17.68 23.68
C ASP A 333 -24.65 18.07 24.92
N PRO A 334 -24.15 19.33 25.02
CA PRO A 334 -23.40 19.77 26.19
C PRO A 334 -24.21 19.84 27.49
N ALA A 335 -25.54 19.62 27.42
CA ALA A 335 -26.43 19.73 28.58
C ALA A 335 -26.45 18.48 29.51
N THR A 336 -25.71 17.40 29.16
CA THR A 336 -25.69 16.17 29.98
C THR A 336 -24.50 16.10 30.98
N LEU A 337 -23.74 17.18 31.16
CA LEU A 337 -22.66 17.26 32.15
C LEU A 337 -22.89 18.44 33.11
N ALA A 338 -24.11 18.51 33.69
CA ALA A 338 -24.38 19.33 34.87
C ALA A 338 -24.64 18.43 36.09
#